data_73f6d2d64f2eff6d30ca18f97aed4898
#
_entry.id   73f6d2d64f2eff6d30ca18f97aed4898
#
_cell.length_a   1.000
_cell.length_b   1.000
_cell.length_c   1.000
_cell.angle_alpha   90.00
_cell.angle_beta   90.00
_cell.angle_gamma   90.00
#
_symmetry.space_group_name_H-M   'P 1'
#
loop_
_entity.id
_entity.type
_entity.pdbx_description
1 polymer ?
#
loop_
_entity_poly.entity_id
_entity_poly.type
_entity_poly.pdbx_seq_one_letter_code
_entity_poly.pdbx_strand_id
1 'polypeptide(L)'
;MEKESELPNKRKSFLYNRELISANVINKCSSLLAPLFNKWFILFVILFFIALDVLYFIEYSTIGKEHLNLNIYILSGLLFFFILSSLFHELGHASACRYFDISHGGIGLGLYINIPVFYTDVSSVWKLPRKKRCIVNVGGVYFQILLLIPFLVIYLYSQSSLLSYIILIMNFNFLLTLNPFFKFDGYWIMTDVLGVANLRQKGKEWMLYMINKFRHKNTNKVPYLMSLSKGTKIALVIYTIVVNFFFGFYFLYILPLFFIRFYHTFPERIELLLMNLSHHQMPNWGNLQQCILQIVFLYFFLYMLYRMLSPLLRKIIWKK
;
A
#
# COMPACT_ATOMS: atom_id res chain seq x y z
N MET A 1 23.30 -22.08 -18.56
CA MET A 1 21.98 -22.70 -18.28
C MET A 1 21.55 -22.22 -16.90
N GLU A 2 20.90 -21.04 -16.84
CA GLU A 2 20.23 -20.57 -15.63
C GLU A 2 19.01 -21.45 -15.41
N LYS A 3 18.96 -22.09 -14.23
CA LYS A 3 17.76 -22.82 -13.80
C LYS A 3 16.56 -21.87 -13.86
N GLU A 4 15.54 -22.25 -14.61
CA GLU A 4 14.20 -21.66 -14.53
C GLU A 4 13.81 -21.55 -13.06
N SER A 5 13.99 -20.36 -12.50
CA SER A 5 13.51 -20.03 -11.16
C SER A 5 11.98 -20.10 -11.23
N GLU A 6 11.42 -20.99 -10.46
CA GLU A 6 10.00 -21.22 -10.24
C GLU A 6 9.22 -19.91 -10.32
N LEU A 7 8.39 -19.77 -11.34
CA LEU A 7 7.42 -18.70 -11.45
C LEU A 7 6.61 -18.67 -10.14
N PRO A 8 6.48 -17.53 -9.47
CA PRO A 8 5.76 -17.48 -8.22
C PRO A 8 4.34 -18.01 -8.44
N ASN A 9 4.04 -19.10 -7.76
CA ASN A 9 2.81 -19.86 -7.84
C ASN A 9 1.60 -18.92 -7.74
N LYS A 10 0.73 -18.98 -8.77
CA LYS A 10 -0.44 -18.11 -8.93
C LYS A 10 -1.16 -17.85 -7.59
N ARG A 11 -1.16 -16.59 -7.15
CA ARG A 11 -2.18 -15.92 -6.35
C ARG A 11 -2.75 -16.61 -5.10
N LYS A 12 -1.91 -17.23 -4.25
CA LYS A 12 -2.32 -17.64 -2.90
C LYS A 12 -2.48 -16.46 -1.90
N SER A 13 -2.35 -15.21 -2.35
CA SER A 13 -2.41 -14.04 -1.46
C SER A 13 -3.82 -13.50 -1.23
N PHE A 14 -4.76 -13.78 -2.13
CA PHE A 14 -6.15 -13.34 -1.98
C PHE A 14 -7.00 -14.43 -1.34
N LEU A 15 -7.85 -14.05 -0.37
CA LEU A 15 -8.85 -14.93 0.23
C LEU A 15 -10.03 -15.15 -0.73
N TYR A 16 -10.37 -14.13 -1.49
CA TYR A 16 -11.39 -14.13 -2.52
C TYR A 16 -10.95 -13.23 -3.66
N ASN A 17 -11.24 -13.58 -4.90
CA ASN A 17 -10.99 -12.75 -6.06
C ASN A 17 -12.08 -12.95 -7.11
N ARG A 18 -12.54 -11.85 -7.69
CA ARG A 18 -13.51 -11.82 -8.80
C ARG A 18 -13.06 -10.78 -9.83
N GLU A 19 -13.03 -11.17 -11.08
CA GLU A 19 -12.83 -10.24 -12.18
C GLU A 19 -14.09 -9.38 -12.34
N LEU A 20 -13.92 -8.06 -12.35
CA LEU A 20 -15.01 -7.09 -12.54
C LEU A 20 -15.06 -6.57 -13.97
N ILE A 21 -13.89 -6.25 -14.55
CA ILE A 21 -13.76 -5.74 -15.91
C ILE A 21 -12.86 -6.71 -16.67
N SER A 22 -13.40 -7.26 -17.77
CA SER A 22 -12.69 -8.27 -18.54
C SER A 22 -11.41 -7.75 -19.18
N ALA A 23 -10.43 -8.63 -19.37
CA ALA A 23 -9.15 -8.31 -20.01
C ALA A 23 -9.34 -7.69 -21.41
N ASN A 24 -10.37 -8.07 -22.16
CA ASN A 24 -10.65 -7.53 -23.50
C ASN A 24 -11.00 -6.04 -23.47
N VAL A 25 -11.79 -5.60 -22.48
CA VAL A 25 -12.14 -4.18 -22.29
C VAL A 25 -10.92 -3.39 -21.86
N ILE A 26 -10.20 -3.90 -20.86
CA ILE A 26 -8.98 -3.23 -20.36
C ILE A 26 -7.91 -3.16 -21.44
N ASN A 27 -7.81 -4.15 -22.33
CA ASN A 27 -6.85 -4.15 -23.43
C ASN A 27 -7.10 -3.02 -24.44
N LYS A 28 -8.37 -2.69 -24.71
CA LYS A 28 -8.73 -1.54 -25.55
C LYS A 28 -8.34 -0.23 -24.88
N CYS A 29 -8.70 -0.03 -23.61
CA CYS A 29 -8.38 1.16 -22.86
C CYS A 29 -6.86 1.33 -22.68
N SER A 30 -6.16 0.27 -22.29
CA SER A 30 -4.71 0.30 -22.07
C SER A 30 -3.93 0.56 -23.36
N SER A 31 -4.41 0.06 -24.51
CA SER A 31 -3.79 0.35 -25.82
C SER A 31 -3.88 1.83 -26.18
N LEU A 32 -5.02 2.48 -25.90
CA LEU A 32 -5.21 3.91 -26.12
C LEU A 32 -4.32 4.76 -25.20
N LEU A 33 -4.12 4.30 -23.97
CA LEU A 33 -3.38 5.03 -22.93
C LEU A 33 -1.88 4.68 -22.87
N ALA A 34 -1.45 3.62 -23.55
CA ALA A 34 -0.05 3.21 -23.60
C ALA A 34 0.91 4.36 -24.05
N PRO A 35 0.59 5.22 -25.03
CA PRO A 35 1.48 6.31 -25.44
C PRO A 35 1.84 7.30 -24.32
N LEU A 36 1.02 7.39 -23.25
CA LEU A 36 1.30 8.23 -22.08
C LEU A 36 2.57 7.78 -21.32
N PHE A 37 3.08 6.57 -21.59
CA PHE A 37 4.34 6.06 -21.02
C PHE A 37 5.59 6.52 -21.79
N ASN A 38 5.45 7.44 -22.77
CA ASN A 38 6.61 8.09 -23.37
C ASN A 38 7.42 8.82 -22.29
N LYS A 39 8.74 8.61 -22.29
CA LYS A 39 9.66 9.13 -21.27
C LYS A 39 9.57 10.67 -21.07
N TRP A 40 9.43 11.40 -22.16
CA TRP A 40 9.34 12.86 -22.12
C TRP A 40 7.99 13.32 -21.55
N PHE A 41 6.91 12.61 -21.90
CA PHE A 41 5.59 12.88 -21.36
C PHE A 41 5.52 12.56 -19.86
N ILE A 42 6.08 11.44 -19.42
CA ILE A 42 6.19 11.11 -17.98
C ILE A 42 6.96 12.22 -17.24
N LEU A 43 8.11 12.65 -17.78
CA LEU A 43 8.90 13.70 -17.15
C LEU A 43 8.11 15.00 -17.02
N PHE A 44 7.43 15.42 -18.10
CA PHE A 44 6.57 16.61 -18.10
C PHE A 44 5.47 16.49 -17.04
N VAL A 45 4.74 15.38 -17.01
CA VAL A 45 3.63 15.16 -16.06
C VAL A 45 4.13 15.19 -14.62
N ILE A 46 5.26 14.53 -14.31
CA ILE A 46 5.83 14.53 -12.97
C ILE A 46 6.26 15.93 -12.54
N LEU A 47 6.96 16.67 -13.39
CA LEU A 47 7.39 18.03 -13.06
C LEU A 47 6.19 18.96 -12.89
N PHE A 48 5.18 18.85 -13.75
CA PHE A 48 3.95 19.64 -13.66
C PHE A 48 3.16 19.30 -12.39
N PHE A 49 3.03 18.02 -12.06
CA PHE A 49 2.41 17.58 -10.80
C PHE A 49 3.15 18.14 -9.58
N ILE A 50 4.49 18.01 -9.51
CA ILE A 50 5.27 18.55 -8.39
C ILE A 50 5.07 20.04 -8.24
N ALA A 51 5.06 20.79 -9.35
CA ALA A 51 4.84 22.23 -9.29
C ALA A 51 3.45 22.58 -8.71
N LEU A 52 2.39 21.89 -9.17
CA LEU A 52 1.02 22.10 -8.66
C LEU A 52 0.88 21.68 -7.19
N ASP A 53 1.49 20.56 -6.81
CA ASP A 53 1.40 20.02 -5.46
C ASP A 53 2.15 20.90 -4.45
N VAL A 54 3.31 21.44 -4.84
CA VAL A 54 4.03 22.46 -4.05
C VAL A 54 3.17 23.72 -3.88
N LEU A 55 2.56 24.23 -4.93
CA LEU A 55 1.65 25.38 -4.84
C LEU A 55 0.47 25.08 -3.90
N TYR A 56 -0.12 23.89 -4.00
CA TYR A 56 -1.16 23.46 -3.09
C TYR A 56 -0.71 23.51 -1.63
N PHE A 57 0.47 22.97 -1.28
CA PHE A 57 0.94 22.97 0.10
C PHE A 57 1.31 24.37 0.61
N ILE A 58 1.81 25.25 -0.25
CA ILE A 58 2.06 26.66 0.12
C ILE A 58 0.73 27.34 0.47
N GLU A 59 -0.28 27.21 -0.39
CA GLU A 59 -1.59 27.81 -0.19
C GLU A 59 -2.32 27.21 1.02
N TYR A 60 -2.29 25.88 1.18
CA TYR A 60 -2.86 25.19 2.32
C TYR A 60 -2.27 25.63 3.66
N SER A 61 -0.97 25.98 3.69
CA SER A 61 -0.32 26.47 4.91
C SER A 61 -0.76 27.90 5.29
N THR A 62 -1.20 28.70 4.32
CA THR A 62 -1.60 30.11 4.50
C THR A 62 -3.08 30.28 4.88
N ILE A 63 -3.97 29.44 4.37
CA ILE A 63 -5.43 29.55 4.57
C ILE A 63 -5.86 29.13 5.98
N GLY A 64 -5.00 28.45 6.73
CA GLY A 64 -5.33 27.93 8.05
C GLY A 64 -6.23 26.70 7.98
N LYS A 65 -6.13 25.85 8.97
CA LYS A 65 -6.87 24.59 9.04
C LYS A 65 -8.34 24.87 9.28
N GLU A 66 -9.13 25.02 8.22
CA GLU A 66 -10.59 24.92 8.37
C GLU A 66 -10.92 23.59 9.05
N HIS A 67 -11.74 23.66 10.09
CA HIS A 67 -12.18 22.46 10.81
C HIS A 67 -12.85 21.50 9.85
N LEU A 68 -12.38 20.26 9.86
CA LEU A 68 -12.93 19.12 9.11
C LEU A 68 -14.42 18.92 9.45
N ASN A 69 -15.30 19.61 8.75
CA ASN A 69 -16.72 19.32 8.79
C ASN A 69 -17.02 18.17 7.82
N LEU A 70 -16.69 16.95 8.28
CA LEU A 70 -17.01 15.74 7.52
C LEU A 70 -18.52 15.51 7.55
N ASN A 71 -19.21 16.00 6.54
CA ASN A 71 -20.60 15.67 6.30
C ASN A 71 -20.72 14.46 5.35
N ILE A 72 -21.91 13.91 5.23
CA ILE A 72 -22.15 12.71 4.41
C ILE A 72 -21.83 12.94 2.92
N TYR A 73 -21.96 14.16 2.41
CA TYR A 73 -21.66 14.50 1.03
C TYR A 73 -20.14 14.47 0.76
N ILE A 74 -19.35 15.02 1.67
CA ILE A 74 -17.87 14.98 1.60
C ILE A 74 -17.41 13.53 1.69
N LEU A 75 -17.95 12.76 2.64
CA LEU A 75 -17.57 11.35 2.83
C LEU A 75 -17.90 10.51 1.58
N SER A 76 -19.10 10.70 1.00
CA SER A 76 -19.50 9.99 -0.22
C SER A 76 -18.63 10.39 -1.44
N GLY A 77 -18.29 11.67 -1.57
CA GLY A 77 -17.39 12.18 -2.62
C GLY A 77 -15.97 11.61 -2.49
N LEU A 78 -15.43 11.56 -1.27
CA LEU A 78 -14.14 10.94 -0.99
C LEU A 78 -14.14 9.44 -1.32
N LEU A 79 -15.17 8.71 -0.92
CA LEU A 79 -15.30 7.28 -1.22
C LEU A 79 -15.39 7.02 -2.73
N PHE A 80 -16.21 7.80 -3.44
CA PHE A 80 -16.34 7.70 -4.90
C PHE A 80 -14.99 7.97 -5.58
N PHE A 81 -14.31 9.05 -5.18
CA PHE A 81 -13.00 9.38 -5.73
C PHE A 81 -11.96 8.30 -5.44
N PHE A 82 -11.96 7.73 -4.23
CA PHE A 82 -11.03 6.66 -3.86
C PHE A 82 -11.22 5.40 -4.73
N ILE A 83 -12.48 5.02 -4.98
CA ILE A 83 -12.80 3.88 -5.87
C ILE A 83 -12.31 4.18 -7.30
N LEU A 84 -12.61 5.37 -7.82
CA LEU A 84 -12.18 5.80 -9.15
C LEU A 84 -10.66 5.81 -9.27
N SER A 85 -9.97 6.40 -8.30
CA SER A 85 -8.51 6.45 -8.23
C SER A 85 -7.88 5.06 -8.20
N SER A 86 -8.49 4.12 -7.46
CA SER A 86 -8.00 2.75 -7.38
C SER A 86 -8.17 2.00 -8.71
N LEU A 87 -9.25 2.25 -9.45
CA LEU A 87 -9.43 1.69 -10.81
C LEU A 87 -8.42 2.29 -11.80
N PHE A 88 -8.16 3.60 -11.72
CA PHE A 88 -7.12 4.24 -12.54
C PHE A 88 -5.73 3.71 -12.22
N HIS A 89 -5.45 3.40 -10.97
CA HIS A 89 -4.20 2.77 -10.55
C HIS A 89 -3.99 1.44 -11.28
N GLU A 90 -4.99 0.55 -11.26
CA GLU A 90 -4.90 -0.75 -11.93
C GLU A 90 -4.79 -0.61 -13.46
N LEU A 91 -5.50 0.37 -14.04
CA LEU A 91 -5.40 0.71 -15.46
C LEU A 91 -4.00 1.22 -15.82
N GLY A 92 -3.32 1.90 -14.91
CA GLY A 92 -1.93 2.34 -15.07
C GLY A 92 -0.97 1.17 -15.25
N HIS A 93 -1.08 0.13 -14.42
CA HIS A 93 -0.29 -1.08 -14.56
C HIS A 93 -0.56 -1.79 -15.89
N ALA A 94 -1.84 -1.92 -16.28
CA ALA A 94 -2.23 -2.53 -17.55
C ALA A 94 -1.67 -1.75 -18.75
N SER A 95 -1.76 -0.41 -18.72
CA SER A 95 -1.26 0.47 -19.79
C SER A 95 0.26 0.41 -19.92
N ALA A 96 0.98 0.32 -18.80
CA ALA A 96 2.43 0.12 -18.81
C ALA A 96 2.81 -1.25 -19.39
N CYS A 97 2.08 -2.32 -19.06
CA CYS A 97 2.25 -3.63 -19.68
C CYS A 97 2.08 -3.54 -21.19
N ARG A 98 1.02 -2.86 -21.66
CA ARG A 98 0.76 -2.69 -23.08
C ARG A 98 1.84 -1.89 -23.79
N TYR A 99 2.37 -0.84 -23.16
CA TYR A 99 3.49 -0.07 -23.68
C TYR A 99 4.74 -0.91 -23.94
N PHE A 100 4.97 -1.97 -23.17
CA PHE A 100 6.08 -2.92 -23.34
C PHE A 100 5.69 -4.21 -24.07
N ASP A 101 4.55 -4.25 -24.75
CA ASP A 101 4.04 -5.39 -25.52
C ASP A 101 3.94 -6.70 -24.74
N ILE A 102 3.58 -6.61 -23.45
CA ILE A 102 3.30 -7.79 -22.63
C ILE A 102 1.82 -7.88 -22.26
N SER A 103 1.37 -9.13 -22.09
CA SER A 103 -0.01 -9.41 -21.72
C SER A 103 -0.30 -9.03 -20.26
N HIS A 104 -1.52 -8.58 -20.02
CA HIS A 104 -2.07 -8.32 -18.69
C HIS A 104 -3.47 -8.96 -18.59
N GLY A 105 -3.98 -9.12 -17.36
CA GLY A 105 -5.35 -9.54 -17.09
C GLY A 105 -6.35 -8.40 -17.09
N GLY A 106 -7.60 -8.71 -16.76
CA GLY A 106 -8.62 -7.72 -16.44
C GLY A 106 -8.44 -7.12 -15.05
N ILE A 107 -9.28 -6.13 -14.71
CA ILE A 107 -9.33 -5.56 -13.37
C ILE A 107 -10.31 -6.35 -12.52
N GLY A 108 -9.87 -6.86 -11.40
CA GLY A 108 -10.68 -7.60 -10.44
C GLY A 108 -10.71 -6.93 -9.08
N LEU A 109 -11.67 -7.36 -8.25
CA LEU A 109 -11.74 -7.06 -6.83
C LEU A 109 -11.32 -8.31 -6.05
N GLY A 110 -10.42 -8.12 -5.10
CA GLY A 110 -9.94 -9.18 -4.23
C GLY A 110 -9.93 -8.78 -2.77
N LEU A 111 -9.92 -9.76 -1.87
CA LEU A 111 -9.70 -9.54 -0.45
C LEU A 111 -8.24 -9.85 -0.11
N TYR A 112 -7.46 -8.82 0.12
CA TYR A 112 -6.08 -8.92 0.61
C TYR A 112 -6.01 -8.59 2.09
N ILE A 113 -5.69 -9.58 2.93
CA ILE A 113 -5.69 -9.43 4.40
C ILE A 113 -7.02 -8.81 4.90
N ASN A 114 -8.18 -9.25 4.38
CA ASN A 114 -9.53 -8.73 4.66
C ASN A 114 -9.82 -7.28 4.20
N ILE A 115 -8.91 -6.64 3.50
CA ILE A 115 -9.15 -5.33 2.89
C ILE A 115 -9.57 -5.57 1.44
N PRO A 116 -10.72 -5.02 0.98
CA PRO A 116 -11.06 -5.06 -0.43
C PRO A 116 -10.06 -4.21 -1.22
N VAL A 117 -9.45 -4.82 -2.23
CA VAL A 117 -8.48 -4.14 -3.11
C VAL A 117 -8.80 -4.48 -4.56
N PHE A 118 -8.66 -3.51 -5.44
CA PHE A 118 -8.60 -3.79 -6.87
C PHE A 118 -7.26 -4.42 -7.21
N TYR A 119 -7.23 -5.20 -8.26
CA TYR A 119 -5.99 -5.79 -8.75
C TYR A 119 -6.04 -6.03 -10.26
N THR A 120 -4.90 -5.95 -10.90
CA THR A 120 -4.69 -6.38 -12.29
C THR A 120 -3.62 -7.48 -12.32
N ASP A 121 -3.84 -8.51 -13.15
CA ASP A 121 -2.82 -9.55 -13.33
C ASP A 121 -1.73 -9.07 -14.27
N VAL A 122 -0.63 -8.67 -13.70
CA VAL A 122 0.58 -8.28 -14.43
C VAL A 122 1.71 -9.30 -14.30
N SER A 123 1.39 -10.57 -14.07
CA SER A 123 2.40 -11.64 -13.88
C SER A 123 3.38 -11.75 -15.04
N SER A 124 2.98 -11.37 -16.26
CA SER A 124 3.85 -11.36 -17.45
C SER A 124 5.04 -10.37 -17.33
N VAL A 125 5.00 -9.43 -16.40
CA VAL A 125 6.07 -8.45 -16.13
C VAL A 125 7.41 -9.13 -15.84
N TRP A 126 7.42 -10.33 -15.28
CA TRP A 126 8.63 -11.07 -14.99
C TRP A 126 9.47 -11.42 -16.25
N LYS A 127 8.90 -11.36 -17.45
CA LYS A 127 9.60 -11.51 -18.73
C LYS A 127 10.42 -10.27 -19.09
N LEU A 128 10.15 -9.11 -18.46
CA LEU A 128 10.82 -7.86 -18.75
C LEU A 128 12.14 -7.70 -17.95
N PRO A 129 13.10 -6.94 -18.48
CA PRO A 129 14.25 -6.51 -17.72
C PRO A 129 13.84 -5.59 -16.56
N ARG A 130 14.64 -5.58 -15.48
CA ARG A 130 14.31 -4.89 -14.21
C ARG A 130 13.87 -3.43 -14.37
N LYS A 131 14.56 -2.66 -15.23
CA LYS A 131 14.21 -1.24 -15.47
C LYS A 131 12.80 -1.08 -16.03
N LYS A 132 12.38 -1.93 -16.96
CA LYS A 132 11.02 -1.91 -17.52
C LYS A 132 9.98 -2.35 -16.47
N ARG A 133 10.32 -3.34 -15.63
CA ARG A 133 9.45 -3.76 -14.50
C ARG A 133 9.19 -2.64 -13.52
N CYS A 134 10.24 -1.86 -13.16
CA CYS A 134 10.05 -0.68 -12.31
C CYS A 134 9.02 0.29 -12.89
N ILE A 135 9.06 0.54 -14.21
CA ILE A 135 8.08 1.42 -14.87
C ILE A 135 6.67 0.85 -14.75
N VAL A 136 6.48 -0.46 -14.95
CA VAL A 136 5.17 -1.09 -14.76
C VAL A 136 4.71 -0.97 -13.31
N ASN A 137 5.59 -1.20 -12.34
CA ASN A 137 5.25 -1.09 -10.91
C ASN A 137 4.92 0.35 -10.48
N VAL A 138 5.52 1.37 -11.09
CA VAL A 138 5.17 2.80 -10.86
C VAL A 138 3.91 3.20 -11.63
N GLY A 139 3.52 2.44 -12.66
CA GLY A 139 2.43 2.77 -13.57
C GLY A 139 1.11 3.10 -12.89
N GLY A 140 0.78 2.40 -11.79
CA GLY A 140 -0.40 2.66 -10.98
C GLY A 140 -0.39 4.06 -10.37
N VAL A 141 0.67 4.40 -9.65
CA VAL A 141 0.83 5.74 -9.03
C VAL A 141 0.90 6.84 -10.10
N TYR A 142 1.54 6.58 -11.23
CA TYR A 142 1.61 7.52 -12.34
C TYR A 142 0.21 7.87 -12.89
N PHE A 143 -0.68 6.89 -13.03
CA PHE A 143 -2.05 7.14 -13.47
C PHE A 143 -2.89 7.86 -12.40
N GLN A 144 -2.65 7.59 -11.14
CA GLN A 144 -3.26 8.37 -10.05
C GLN A 144 -2.78 9.83 -10.06
N ILE A 145 -1.52 10.10 -10.39
CA ILE A 145 -1.01 11.46 -10.59
C ILE A 145 -1.73 12.15 -11.75
N LEU A 146 -1.87 11.47 -12.90
CA LEU A 146 -2.62 12.00 -14.03
C LEU A 146 -4.07 12.35 -13.67
N LEU A 147 -4.72 11.50 -12.87
CA LEU A 147 -6.07 11.75 -12.37
C LEU A 147 -6.10 12.94 -11.39
N LEU A 148 -5.07 13.13 -10.56
CA LEU A 148 -5.05 14.16 -9.52
C LEU A 148 -4.76 15.57 -10.07
N ILE A 149 -4.02 15.68 -11.17
CA ILE A 149 -3.66 16.98 -11.78
C ILE A 149 -4.89 17.87 -12.03
N PRO A 150 -5.97 17.44 -12.69
CA PRO A 150 -7.16 18.27 -12.87
C PRO A 150 -7.76 18.76 -11.53
N PHE A 151 -7.76 17.91 -10.51
CA PHE A 151 -8.28 18.29 -9.19
C PHE A 151 -7.40 19.33 -8.50
N LEU A 152 -6.06 19.24 -8.65
CA LEU A 152 -5.13 20.27 -8.19
C LEU A 152 -5.39 21.61 -8.88
N VAL A 153 -5.54 21.62 -10.21
CA VAL A 153 -5.83 22.84 -10.96
C VAL A 153 -7.16 23.46 -10.52
N ILE A 154 -8.23 22.64 -10.41
CA ILE A 154 -9.54 23.14 -9.96
C ILE A 154 -9.47 23.66 -8.52
N TYR A 155 -8.70 23.02 -7.64
CA TYR A 155 -8.51 23.47 -6.26
C TYR A 155 -7.90 24.88 -6.19
N LEU A 156 -6.86 25.17 -6.96
CA LEU A 156 -6.21 26.49 -6.97
C LEU A 156 -7.18 27.64 -7.35
N TYR A 157 -8.27 27.34 -8.07
CA TYR A 157 -9.32 28.32 -8.41
C TYR A 157 -10.47 28.33 -7.41
N SER A 158 -10.91 27.16 -6.94
CA SER A 158 -12.15 27.01 -6.17
C SER A 158 -11.94 27.00 -4.65
N GLN A 159 -10.74 26.66 -4.20
CA GLN A 159 -10.38 26.46 -2.77
C GLN A 159 -11.35 25.57 -2.00
N SER A 160 -11.96 24.60 -2.70
CA SER A 160 -12.97 23.71 -2.15
C SER A 160 -12.38 22.77 -1.10
N SER A 161 -13.02 22.70 0.08
CA SER A 161 -12.62 21.79 1.16
C SER A 161 -12.61 20.32 0.72
N LEU A 162 -13.60 19.88 -0.10
CA LEU A 162 -13.63 18.52 -0.65
C LEU A 162 -12.38 18.21 -1.47
N LEU A 163 -11.97 19.12 -2.35
CA LEU A 163 -10.79 18.93 -3.19
C LEU A 163 -9.52 18.91 -2.34
N SER A 164 -9.42 19.76 -1.33
CA SER A 164 -8.31 19.76 -0.38
C SER A 164 -8.16 18.39 0.31
N TYR A 165 -9.26 17.77 0.75
CA TYR A 165 -9.21 16.44 1.34
C TYR A 165 -8.83 15.35 0.34
N ILE A 166 -9.33 15.43 -0.89
CA ILE A 166 -8.94 14.50 -1.96
C ILE A 166 -7.42 14.57 -2.18
N ILE A 167 -6.85 15.78 -2.31
CA ILE A 167 -5.42 15.97 -2.55
C ILE A 167 -4.59 15.44 -1.38
N LEU A 168 -4.95 15.77 -0.13
CA LEU A 168 -4.25 15.28 1.06
C LEU A 168 -4.28 13.76 1.18
N ILE A 169 -5.45 13.15 0.99
CA ILE A 169 -5.63 11.69 1.06
C ILE A 169 -4.82 11.01 -0.04
N MET A 170 -4.79 11.58 -1.25
CA MET A 170 -4.02 11.03 -2.36
C MET A 170 -2.52 11.12 -2.13
N ASN A 171 -2.01 12.25 -1.62
CA ASN A 171 -0.60 12.37 -1.25
C ASN A 171 -0.21 11.33 -0.18
N PHE A 172 -1.05 11.14 0.83
CA PHE A 172 -0.84 10.09 1.81
C PHE A 172 -0.89 8.68 1.19
N ASN A 173 -1.84 8.44 0.27
CA ASN A 173 -1.93 7.17 -0.46
C ASN A 173 -0.68 6.88 -1.29
N PHE A 174 -0.06 7.90 -1.94
CA PHE A 174 1.20 7.71 -2.66
C PHE A 174 2.32 7.24 -1.72
N LEU A 175 2.44 7.84 -0.53
CA LEU A 175 3.41 7.40 0.48
C LEU A 175 3.16 5.96 0.93
N LEU A 176 1.91 5.57 1.11
CA LEU A 176 1.55 4.18 1.48
C LEU A 176 1.85 3.21 0.35
N THR A 177 1.47 3.52 -0.89
CA THR A 177 1.63 2.65 -2.05
C THR A 177 3.11 2.46 -2.41
N LEU A 178 3.91 3.53 -2.33
CA LEU A 178 5.34 3.49 -2.58
C LEU A 178 6.18 3.01 -1.37
N ASN A 179 5.52 2.70 -0.26
CA ASN A 179 6.19 2.20 0.94
C ASN A 179 6.79 0.79 0.68
N PRO A 180 8.12 0.61 0.82
CA PRO A 180 8.77 -0.68 0.59
C PRO A 180 8.61 -1.69 1.74
N PHE A 181 7.97 -1.30 2.86
CA PHE A 181 7.83 -2.14 4.05
C PHE A 181 6.66 -3.12 3.93
N PHE A 182 5.64 -2.78 3.16
CA PHE A 182 4.52 -3.65 2.84
C PHE A 182 4.66 -4.18 1.41
N LYS A 183 4.00 -5.30 1.08
CA LYS A 183 4.02 -5.85 -0.29
C LYS A 183 3.07 -5.08 -1.21
N PHE A 184 3.23 -3.76 -1.25
CA PHE A 184 2.64 -2.85 -2.23
C PHE A 184 3.63 -2.60 -3.37
N ASP A 185 3.32 -1.69 -4.28
CA ASP A 185 4.16 -1.40 -5.44
C ASP A 185 5.58 -0.99 -5.05
N GLY A 186 5.73 -0.18 -3.99
CA GLY A 186 7.03 0.21 -3.45
C GLY A 186 7.93 -0.98 -3.09
N TYR A 187 7.37 -2.08 -2.60
CA TYR A 187 8.12 -3.29 -2.34
C TYR A 187 8.63 -3.94 -3.63
N TRP A 188 7.80 -3.99 -4.67
CA TRP A 188 8.19 -4.57 -5.96
C TRP A 188 9.20 -3.69 -6.67
N ILE A 189 9.05 -2.35 -6.62
CA ILE A 189 10.04 -1.39 -7.12
C ILE A 189 11.39 -1.63 -6.43
N MET A 190 11.41 -1.71 -5.09
CA MET A 190 12.64 -1.97 -4.32
C MET A 190 13.27 -3.32 -4.69
N THR A 191 12.45 -4.36 -4.88
CA THR A 191 12.88 -5.69 -5.34
C THR A 191 13.59 -5.60 -6.69
N ASP A 192 13.04 -4.84 -7.63
CA ASP A 192 13.60 -4.67 -8.96
C ASP A 192 14.84 -3.77 -8.98
N VAL A 193 14.85 -2.69 -8.21
CA VAL A 193 16.00 -1.78 -8.06
C VAL A 193 17.20 -2.52 -7.47
N LEU A 194 17.00 -3.26 -6.38
CA LEU A 194 18.06 -4.05 -5.74
C LEU A 194 18.39 -5.32 -6.52
N GLY A 195 17.47 -5.77 -7.37
CA GLY A 195 17.62 -7.01 -8.13
C GLY A 195 17.63 -8.27 -7.26
N VAL A 196 16.97 -8.22 -6.11
CA VAL A 196 16.91 -9.30 -5.15
C VAL A 196 15.46 -9.73 -4.98
N ALA A 197 15.12 -10.92 -5.43
CA ALA A 197 13.79 -11.50 -5.20
C ALA A 197 13.61 -11.82 -3.72
N ASN A 198 12.36 -11.66 -3.23
CA ASN A 198 11.98 -11.99 -1.86
C ASN A 198 12.84 -11.28 -0.78
N LEU A 199 12.96 -9.95 -0.88
CA LEU A 199 13.80 -9.10 0.00
C LEU A 199 13.65 -9.44 1.49
N ARG A 200 12.40 -9.62 1.98
CA ARG A 200 12.15 -9.94 3.39
C ARG A 200 12.73 -11.29 3.81
N GLN A 201 12.61 -12.30 2.96
CA GLN A 201 13.17 -13.63 3.25
C GLN A 201 14.70 -13.56 3.28
N LYS A 202 15.30 -12.87 2.30
CA LYS A 202 16.76 -12.71 2.23
C LYS A 202 17.31 -11.86 3.37
N GLY A 203 16.60 -10.82 3.79
CA GLY A 203 16.92 -10.04 4.99
C GLY A 203 16.84 -10.90 6.26
N LYS A 204 15.80 -11.73 6.41
CA LYS A 204 15.66 -12.66 7.54
C LYS A 204 16.79 -13.70 7.58
N GLU A 205 17.17 -14.28 6.42
CA GLU A 205 18.31 -15.21 6.33
C GLU A 205 19.59 -14.56 6.82
N TRP A 206 19.84 -13.31 6.42
CA TRP A 206 21.01 -12.55 6.87
C TRP A 206 20.98 -12.26 8.39
N MET A 207 19.86 -11.80 8.93
CA MET A 207 19.73 -11.55 10.37
C MET A 207 19.98 -12.81 11.19
N LEU A 208 19.38 -13.95 10.82
CA LEU A 208 19.59 -15.22 11.51
C LEU A 208 21.05 -15.66 11.45
N TYR A 209 21.72 -15.46 10.30
CA TYR A 209 23.14 -15.74 10.18
C TYR A 209 23.97 -14.88 11.13
N MET A 210 23.71 -13.56 11.21
CA MET A 210 24.40 -12.66 12.15
C MET A 210 24.17 -13.05 13.61
N ILE A 211 22.93 -13.33 14.00
CA ILE A 211 22.60 -13.78 15.36
C ILE A 211 23.33 -15.09 15.71
N ASN A 212 23.34 -16.06 14.79
CA ASN A 212 24.03 -17.33 15.02
C ASN A 212 25.55 -17.15 15.11
N LYS A 213 26.12 -16.27 14.30
CA LYS A 213 27.54 -15.90 14.36
C LYS A 213 27.91 -15.26 15.69
N PHE A 214 27.09 -14.35 16.19
CA PHE A 214 27.26 -13.76 17.53
C PHE A 214 27.13 -14.79 18.66
N ARG A 215 26.29 -15.83 18.49
CA ARG A 215 26.12 -16.93 19.44
C ARG A 215 27.16 -18.04 19.28
N HIS A 216 28.20 -17.85 18.48
CA HIS A 216 29.23 -18.86 18.16
C HIS A 216 28.67 -20.21 17.68
N LYS A 217 27.45 -20.21 17.10
CA LYS A 217 26.89 -21.41 16.48
C LYS A 217 27.45 -21.59 15.07
N ASN A 218 28.02 -22.77 14.79
CA ASN A 218 28.47 -23.12 13.44
C ASN A 218 27.27 -23.11 12.47
N THR A 219 27.26 -22.15 11.55
CA THR A 219 26.30 -22.07 10.45
C THR A 219 26.98 -22.48 9.15
N ASN A 220 26.72 -23.71 8.71
CA ASN A 220 27.23 -24.21 7.43
C ASN A 220 26.57 -23.55 6.20
N LYS A 221 25.54 -22.70 6.38
CA LYS A 221 24.85 -22.03 5.29
C LYS A 221 25.29 -20.59 5.19
N VAL A 222 26.04 -20.29 4.12
CA VAL A 222 26.37 -18.91 3.76
C VAL A 222 25.11 -18.22 3.21
N PRO A 223 24.69 -17.06 3.76
CA PRO A 223 23.49 -16.38 3.29
C PRO A 223 23.68 -15.87 1.86
N TYR A 224 22.58 -15.85 1.08
CA TYR A 224 22.56 -15.36 -0.31
C TYR A 224 23.18 -13.96 -0.46
N LEU A 225 23.07 -13.14 0.58
CA LEU A 225 23.66 -11.79 0.62
C LEU A 225 25.17 -11.81 0.32
N MET A 226 25.90 -12.86 0.70
CA MET A 226 27.36 -12.92 0.48
C MET A 226 27.73 -13.03 -1.01
N SER A 227 26.84 -13.52 -1.88
CA SER A 227 27.05 -13.63 -3.32
C SER A 227 26.74 -12.34 -4.09
N LEU A 228 26.17 -11.32 -3.44
CA LEU A 228 25.77 -10.07 -4.06
C LEU A 228 26.96 -9.09 -4.24
N SER A 229 26.82 -8.14 -5.17
CA SER A 229 27.75 -7.02 -5.31
C SER A 229 27.82 -6.17 -4.03
N LYS A 230 28.92 -5.47 -3.78
CA LYS A 230 29.11 -4.65 -2.56
C LYS A 230 27.96 -3.65 -2.36
N GLY A 231 27.56 -2.92 -3.40
CA GLY A 231 26.47 -1.93 -3.33
C GLY A 231 25.11 -2.56 -2.99
N THR A 232 24.72 -3.63 -3.69
CA THR A 232 23.47 -4.35 -3.42
C THR A 232 23.46 -4.97 -2.02
N LYS A 233 24.61 -5.45 -1.55
CA LYS A 233 24.78 -5.99 -0.19
C LYS A 233 24.50 -4.94 0.86
N ILE A 234 25.11 -3.76 0.76
CA ILE A 234 24.92 -2.64 1.67
C ILE A 234 23.44 -2.20 1.64
N ALA A 235 22.87 -2.02 0.47
CA ALA A 235 21.48 -1.60 0.32
C ALA A 235 20.49 -2.61 0.91
N LEU A 236 20.71 -3.93 0.75
CA LEU A 236 19.88 -4.96 1.36
C LEU A 236 20.01 -4.98 2.90
N VAL A 237 21.22 -4.74 3.43
CA VAL A 237 21.44 -4.62 4.88
C VAL A 237 20.69 -3.41 5.43
N ILE A 238 20.85 -2.23 4.82
CA ILE A 238 20.15 -1.01 5.22
C ILE A 238 18.62 -1.26 5.18
N TYR A 239 18.10 -1.78 4.06
CA TYR A 239 16.69 -2.12 3.93
C TYR A 239 16.22 -3.05 5.07
N THR A 240 16.99 -4.09 5.38
CA THR A 240 16.64 -5.05 6.43
C THR A 240 16.61 -4.39 7.80
N ILE A 241 17.60 -3.54 8.12
CA ILE A 241 17.65 -2.82 9.40
C ILE A 241 16.46 -1.88 9.52
N VAL A 242 16.21 -1.05 8.49
CA VAL A 242 15.12 -0.06 8.49
C VAL A 242 13.75 -0.74 8.62
N VAL A 243 13.50 -1.81 7.87
CA VAL A 243 12.24 -2.57 7.94
C VAL A 243 12.03 -3.18 9.33
N ASN A 244 13.06 -3.80 9.90
CA ASN A 244 12.93 -4.41 11.23
C ASN A 244 12.80 -3.35 12.33
N PHE A 245 13.49 -2.21 12.21
CA PHE A 245 13.32 -1.07 13.12
C PHE A 245 11.88 -0.53 13.04
N PHE A 246 11.35 -0.32 11.83
CA PHE A 246 9.98 0.13 11.62
C PHE A 246 8.96 -0.81 12.27
N PHE A 247 9.04 -2.11 11.99
CA PHE A 247 8.14 -3.08 12.62
C PHE A 247 8.36 -3.21 14.12
N GLY A 248 9.63 -3.16 14.57
CA GLY A 248 9.97 -3.16 16.00
C GLY A 248 9.35 -1.96 16.72
N PHE A 249 9.52 -0.76 16.19
CA PHE A 249 8.90 0.46 16.72
C PHE A 249 7.38 0.36 16.75
N TYR A 250 6.77 -0.13 15.67
CA TYR A 250 5.32 -0.31 15.60
C TYR A 250 4.81 -1.29 16.66
N PHE A 251 5.42 -2.48 16.79
CA PHE A 251 4.96 -3.51 17.72
C PHE A 251 5.34 -3.25 19.17
N LEU A 252 6.49 -2.62 19.44
CA LEU A 252 6.97 -2.40 20.81
C LEU A 252 6.55 -1.06 21.40
N TYR A 253 6.22 -0.07 20.57
CA TYR A 253 5.84 1.26 21.03
C TYR A 253 4.42 1.66 20.63
N ILE A 254 4.11 1.72 19.33
CA ILE A 254 2.81 2.21 18.85
C ILE A 254 1.67 1.30 19.31
N LEU A 255 1.82 0.00 19.18
CA LEU A 255 0.79 -0.96 19.52
C LEU A 255 0.49 -1.02 21.02
N PRO A 256 1.47 -1.13 21.96
CA PRO A 256 1.22 -1.02 23.38
C PRO A 256 0.55 0.32 23.77
N LEU A 257 1.03 1.43 23.20
CA LEU A 257 0.45 2.75 23.45
C LEU A 257 -1.04 2.82 23.04
N PHE A 258 -1.38 2.19 21.91
CA PHE A 258 -2.77 2.07 21.48
C PHE A 258 -3.60 1.30 22.50
N PHE A 259 -3.13 0.15 23.02
CA PHE A 259 -3.87 -0.66 23.99
C PHE A 259 -4.03 0.05 25.32
N ILE A 260 -3.02 0.79 25.78
CA ILE A 260 -3.11 1.61 26.99
C ILE A 260 -4.19 2.67 26.81
N ARG A 261 -4.16 3.41 25.68
CA ARG A 261 -5.18 4.42 25.38
C ARG A 261 -6.58 3.80 25.23
N PHE A 262 -6.68 2.67 24.53
CA PHE A 262 -7.92 1.94 24.35
C PHE A 262 -8.55 1.57 25.70
N TYR A 263 -7.75 1.01 26.61
CA TYR A 263 -8.19 0.61 27.93
C TYR A 263 -8.80 1.78 28.73
N HIS A 264 -8.19 2.97 28.66
CA HIS A 264 -8.68 4.14 29.39
C HIS A 264 -9.84 4.85 28.68
N THR A 265 -9.81 4.98 27.37
CA THR A 265 -10.77 5.84 26.64
C THR A 265 -12.01 5.11 26.13
N PHE A 266 -11.91 3.81 25.85
CA PHE A 266 -13.03 3.07 25.25
C PHE A 266 -14.22 2.89 26.20
N PRO A 267 -14.05 2.52 27.50
CA PRO A 267 -15.14 2.41 28.45
C PRO A 267 -15.92 3.74 28.63
N GLU A 268 -15.19 4.84 28.85
CA GLU A 268 -15.81 6.17 29.01
C GLU A 268 -16.65 6.57 27.80
N ARG A 269 -16.15 6.29 26.59
CA ARG A 269 -16.86 6.62 25.34
C ARG A 269 -18.10 5.77 25.14
N ILE A 270 -18.03 4.48 25.46
CA ILE A 270 -19.20 3.58 25.39
C ILE A 270 -20.26 4.03 26.41
N GLU A 271 -19.86 4.37 27.63
CA GLU A 271 -20.76 4.89 28.65
C GLU A 271 -21.48 6.17 28.19
N LEU A 272 -20.76 7.14 27.64
CA LEU A 272 -21.33 8.35 27.07
C LEU A 272 -22.31 8.06 25.91
N LEU A 273 -21.97 7.10 25.04
CA LEU A 273 -22.88 6.70 23.96
C LEU A 273 -24.18 6.07 24.52
N LEU A 274 -24.05 5.18 25.50
CA LEU A 274 -25.22 4.54 26.14
C LEU A 274 -26.08 5.55 26.89
N MET A 275 -25.49 6.50 27.62
CA MET A 275 -26.22 7.59 28.27
C MET A 275 -26.98 8.46 27.28
N ASN A 276 -26.35 8.88 26.17
CA ASN A 276 -27.04 9.66 25.14
C ASN A 276 -28.22 8.88 24.52
N LEU A 277 -28.04 7.58 24.24
CA LEU A 277 -29.11 6.74 23.72
C LEU A 277 -30.26 6.56 24.75
N SER A 278 -29.95 6.40 26.04
CA SER A 278 -30.97 6.26 27.09
C SER A 278 -31.81 7.53 27.28
N HIS A 279 -31.21 8.70 27.04
CA HIS A 279 -31.86 10.01 27.10
C HIS A 279 -32.51 10.45 25.77
N HIS A 280 -32.57 9.55 24.75
CA HIS A 280 -33.04 9.84 23.39
C HIS A 280 -32.35 11.03 22.73
N GLN A 281 -31.11 11.30 23.13
CA GLN A 281 -30.25 12.34 22.53
C GLN A 281 -29.40 11.75 21.40
N MET A 282 -29.21 12.55 20.36
CA MET A 282 -28.28 12.13 19.26
C MET A 282 -26.87 12.00 19.80
N PRO A 283 -26.19 10.85 19.56
CA PRO A 283 -24.81 10.66 19.97
C PRO A 283 -23.89 11.74 19.36
N ASN A 284 -22.92 12.20 20.13
CA ASN A 284 -21.89 13.07 19.57
C ASN A 284 -21.14 12.30 18.46
N TRP A 285 -21.19 12.84 17.23
CA TRP A 285 -20.62 12.22 16.05
C TRP A 285 -19.12 11.90 16.21
N GLY A 286 -18.33 12.79 16.85
CA GLY A 286 -16.91 12.57 17.12
C GLY A 286 -16.66 11.36 18.04
N ASN A 287 -17.47 11.17 19.08
CA ASN A 287 -17.36 10.01 19.97
C ASN A 287 -17.71 8.70 19.24
N LEU A 288 -18.79 8.70 18.44
CA LEU A 288 -19.21 7.54 17.66
C LEU A 288 -18.10 7.13 16.65
N GLN A 289 -17.57 8.09 15.92
CA GLN A 289 -16.49 7.87 14.95
C GLN A 289 -15.24 7.28 15.60
N GLN A 290 -14.84 7.79 16.76
CA GLN A 290 -13.66 7.29 17.48
C GLN A 290 -13.88 5.88 18.05
N CYS A 291 -15.08 5.56 18.55
CA CYS A 291 -15.42 4.19 18.95
C CYS A 291 -15.36 3.22 17.78
N ILE A 292 -15.94 3.59 16.64
CA ILE A 292 -15.90 2.76 15.42
C ILE A 292 -14.45 2.52 15.00
N LEU A 293 -13.59 3.55 14.95
CA LEU A 293 -12.18 3.41 14.59
C LEU A 293 -11.42 2.49 15.55
N GLN A 294 -11.69 2.59 16.86
CA GLN A 294 -11.07 1.72 17.86
C GLN A 294 -11.50 0.27 17.70
N ILE A 295 -12.78 0.01 17.45
CA ILE A 295 -13.31 -1.35 17.21
C ILE A 295 -12.74 -1.94 15.93
N VAL A 296 -12.71 -1.17 14.84
CA VAL A 296 -12.15 -1.58 13.55
C VAL A 296 -10.67 -1.94 13.71
N PHE A 297 -9.89 -1.10 14.40
CA PHE A 297 -8.48 -1.39 14.67
C PHE A 297 -8.31 -2.67 15.49
N LEU A 298 -9.09 -2.84 16.57
CA LEU A 298 -9.05 -4.04 17.41
C LEU A 298 -9.40 -5.30 16.60
N TYR A 299 -10.42 -5.23 15.74
CA TYR A 299 -10.79 -6.32 14.85
C TYR A 299 -9.62 -6.72 13.93
N PHE A 300 -8.99 -5.74 13.24
CA PHE A 300 -7.85 -6.02 12.37
C PHE A 300 -6.67 -6.61 13.13
N PHE A 301 -6.40 -6.11 14.33
CA PHE A 301 -5.34 -6.63 15.18
C PHE A 301 -5.58 -8.08 15.61
N LEU A 302 -6.76 -8.39 16.13
CA LEU A 302 -7.14 -9.76 16.52
C LEU A 302 -7.13 -10.72 15.34
N TYR A 303 -7.58 -10.28 14.18
CA TYR A 303 -7.51 -11.07 12.96
C TYR A 303 -6.06 -11.34 12.53
N MET A 304 -5.19 -10.33 12.61
CA MET A 304 -3.77 -10.50 12.32
C MET A 304 -3.11 -11.52 13.28
N LEU A 305 -3.41 -11.44 14.59
CA LEU A 305 -2.96 -12.40 15.57
C LEU A 305 -3.47 -13.81 15.28
N TYR A 306 -4.75 -13.96 14.99
CA TYR A 306 -5.33 -15.24 14.58
C TYR A 306 -4.60 -15.84 13.39
N ARG A 307 -4.33 -15.05 12.37
CA ARG A 307 -3.62 -15.49 11.16
C ARG A 307 -2.16 -15.87 11.43
N MET A 308 -1.50 -15.19 12.35
CA MET A 308 -0.13 -15.54 12.77
C MET A 308 -0.10 -16.83 13.60
N LEU A 309 -1.08 -17.03 14.49
CA LEU A 309 -1.13 -18.16 15.39
C LEU A 309 -1.74 -19.42 14.76
N SER A 310 -2.66 -19.28 13.81
CA SER A 310 -3.37 -20.39 13.19
C SER A 310 -2.46 -21.48 12.58
N PRO A 311 -1.33 -21.16 11.89
CA PRO A 311 -0.42 -22.20 11.41
C PRO A 311 0.35 -22.89 12.54
N LEU A 312 0.61 -22.19 13.65
CA LEU A 312 1.26 -22.77 14.83
C LEU A 312 0.28 -23.69 15.57
N LEU A 313 -0.96 -23.25 15.76
CA LEU A 313 -2.02 -24.04 16.38
C LEU A 313 -2.33 -25.29 15.56
N ARG A 314 -2.42 -25.21 14.24
CA ARG A 314 -2.58 -26.37 13.37
C ARG A 314 -1.44 -27.38 13.53
N LYS A 315 -0.18 -26.93 13.62
CA LYS A 315 0.97 -27.81 13.85
C LYS A 315 0.93 -28.50 15.21
N ILE A 316 0.36 -27.87 16.23
CA ILE A 316 0.22 -28.43 17.57
C ILE A 316 -0.94 -29.45 17.61
N ILE A 317 -2.08 -29.11 17.00
CA ILE A 317 -3.28 -29.93 16.99
C ILE A 317 -3.11 -31.19 16.11
N TRP A 318 -2.38 -31.10 14.98
CA TRP A 318 -2.17 -32.21 14.05
C TRP A 318 -0.90 -33.03 14.35
N LYS A 319 -0.22 -32.78 15.49
CA LYS A 319 0.86 -33.63 16.01
C LYS A 319 0.36 -34.64 17.08
N LYS A 320 -0.93 -34.72 17.31
CA LYS A 320 -1.60 -35.81 17.96
C LYS A 320 -2.23 -36.69 16.87
#